data_ea73138a68451e1d441a2e46a35014de
#
_entry.id   ea73138a68451e1d441a2e46a35014de
#
_cell.length_a   1.000
_cell.length_b   1.000
_cell.length_c   1.000
_cell.angle_alpha   90.00
_cell.angle_beta   90.00
_cell.angle_gamma   90.00
#
_symmetry.space_group_name_H-M   'P 1'
#
loop_
_entity.id
_entity.type
_entity.pdbx_description
1 polymer ?
#
loop_
_entity_poly.entity_id
_entity_poly.type
_entity_poly.pdbx_seq_one_letter_code
_entity_poly.pdbx_strand_id
1 'polypeptide(L)'
;MKTKLSVGVIALCLPMMAQAIVAGIDSNENYVVSVDASSFAEQSRCGGTIINSRWILTAAHCLIQSKSTQETSDSNPESFTNYEIVALKEVTVRAGILDLFQSQVEHIYDVSHVVIHPDYMPLQSTKQTEQGEELVSTAYQNDLALIRVKRDLPATPVTLINTTSYQDFLTQVASWDDAIRNENALVLGWGSDIPNSPSVDTPPPIPEVIPLKQADIAIVPIADCFDMLEQANTLPLYIASSADVTKLCTLPKQLIHIGNETYGHGACLGDSGGPLVWTDGVGNQFQVGIISASPLINTVCSSVTYPTWYTNVVTYLDWISAYTDSATPPDQQITKPTFMTTASQETPDDNTTESGGQTNECSSNTSASVGGGEVGLGCAGSESSGSVNWVSLLGLLLFWLARRKAC
;
A
#
# COMPACT_ATOMS: atom_id res chain seq x y z
N MET A 1 -30.85 -61.58 0.53
CA MET A 1 -30.27 -60.50 1.35
C MET A 1 -29.38 -59.62 0.46
N LYS A 2 -29.81 -58.42 0.15
CA LYS A 2 -29.03 -57.45 -0.64
C LYS A 2 -28.48 -56.41 0.32
N THR A 3 -27.19 -56.46 0.62
CA THR A 3 -26.48 -55.49 1.44
C THR A 3 -26.22 -54.21 0.61
N LYS A 4 -26.82 -53.10 1.02
CA LYS A 4 -26.53 -51.78 0.45
C LYS A 4 -25.25 -51.23 1.12
N LEU A 5 -24.21 -51.08 0.32
CA LEU A 5 -22.98 -50.43 0.72
C LEU A 5 -23.22 -48.88 0.59
N SER A 6 -23.36 -48.19 1.70
CA SER A 6 -23.39 -46.72 1.71
C SER A 6 -21.95 -46.19 1.69
N VAL A 7 -21.55 -45.59 0.58
CA VAL A 7 -20.29 -44.85 0.47
C VAL A 7 -20.51 -43.48 1.10
N GLY A 8 -19.96 -43.27 2.29
CA GLY A 8 -19.91 -41.95 2.92
C GLY A 8 -18.88 -41.10 2.19
N VAL A 9 -19.34 -40.02 1.59
CA VAL A 9 -18.44 -38.96 1.06
C VAL A 9 -17.95 -38.17 2.27
N ILE A 10 -16.68 -38.37 2.65
CA ILE A 10 -15.98 -37.51 3.60
C ILE A 10 -15.61 -36.25 2.82
N ALA A 11 -16.36 -35.16 3.04
CA ALA A 11 -15.95 -33.83 2.59
C ALA A 11 -14.72 -33.44 3.43
N LEU A 12 -13.53 -33.51 2.85
CA LEU A 12 -12.35 -32.87 3.41
C LEU A 12 -12.57 -31.35 3.33
N CYS A 13 -12.92 -30.72 4.46
CA CYS A 13 -12.75 -29.28 4.65
C CYS A 13 -11.25 -29.03 4.73
N LEU A 14 -10.61 -28.73 3.60
CA LEU A 14 -9.29 -28.13 3.59
C LEU A 14 -9.42 -26.73 4.21
N PRO A 15 -8.63 -26.38 5.22
CA PRO A 15 -8.59 -25.02 5.70
C PRO A 15 -8.14 -24.13 4.53
N MET A 16 -8.98 -23.15 4.14
CA MET A 16 -8.53 -22.07 3.28
C MET A 16 -7.50 -21.27 4.08
N MET A 17 -6.23 -21.50 3.79
CA MET A 17 -5.14 -20.72 4.35
C MET A 17 -5.21 -19.34 3.71
N ALA A 18 -5.46 -18.30 4.48
CA ALA A 18 -5.22 -16.95 4.02
C ALA A 18 -3.70 -16.77 3.88
N GLN A 19 -3.27 -16.30 2.73
CA GLN A 19 -1.89 -16.08 2.40
C GLN A 19 -1.69 -14.59 2.17
N ALA A 20 -0.52 -14.08 2.42
CA ALA A 20 -0.12 -12.71 2.15
C ALA A 20 0.66 -12.67 0.83
N ILE A 21 0.71 -11.56 0.12
CA ILE A 21 1.27 -11.46 -1.24
C ILE A 21 0.58 -12.44 -2.19
N VAL A 22 0.00 -11.98 -3.28
CA VAL A 22 -0.67 -12.85 -4.26
C VAL A 22 0.25 -13.97 -4.70
N ALA A 23 -0.16 -15.21 -4.43
CA ALA A 23 0.62 -16.43 -4.70
C ALA A 23 2.06 -16.43 -4.15
N GLY A 24 2.30 -15.71 -3.06
CA GLY A 24 3.58 -15.67 -2.38
C GLY A 24 3.89 -16.97 -1.62
N ILE A 25 5.18 -17.19 -1.35
CA ILE A 25 5.68 -18.26 -0.48
C ILE A 25 6.01 -17.69 0.91
N ASP A 26 6.12 -18.56 1.93
CA ASP A 26 6.50 -18.13 3.28
C ASP A 26 7.88 -17.49 3.28
N SER A 27 8.01 -16.38 4.01
CA SER A 27 9.26 -15.65 4.19
C SER A 27 9.77 -15.76 5.63
N ASN A 28 11.09 -15.72 5.78
CA ASN A 28 11.75 -15.69 7.08
C ASN A 28 12.44 -14.35 7.36
N GLU A 29 12.16 -13.32 6.56
CA GLU A 29 12.79 -12.01 6.66
C GLU A 29 12.20 -11.21 7.83
N ASN A 30 12.98 -11.09 8.90
CA ASN A 30 12.53 -10.50 10.17
C ASN A 30 12.67 -8.97 10.26
N TYR A 31 13.24 -8.33 9.24
CA TYR A 31 13.31 -6.87 9.12
C TYR A 31 12.00 -6.23 8.65
N VAL A 32 11.04 -7.01 8.17
CA VAL A 32 9.71 -6.52 7.78
C VAL A 32 8.86 -6.35 9.04
N VAL A 33 8.11 -5.26 9.12
CA VAL A 33 7.20 -4.96 10.22
C VAL A 33 5.78 -4.73 9.69
N SER A 34 4.77 -5.06 10.50
CA SER A 34 3.40 -4.64 10.24
C SER A 34 3.18 -3.26 10.83
N VAL A 35 2.54 -2.38 10.07
CA VAL A 35 2.14 -1.05 10.48
C VAL A 35 0.63 -0.94 10.34
N ASP A 36 -0.08 -0.87 11.46
CA ASP A 36 -1.52 -0.66 11.49
C ASP A 36 -1.79 0.76 11.99
N ALA A 37 -2.41 1.57 11.15
CA ALA A 37 -2.63 2.99 11.41
C ALA A 37 -4.12 3.33 11.35
N SER A 38 -4.95 2.61 12.11
CA SER A 38 -6.37 2.95 12.26
C SER A 38 -6.88 2.57 13.63
N SER A 39 -7.90 3.30 14.07
CA SER A 39 -8.67 2.96 15.28
C SER A 39 -9.45 1.64 15.12
N PHE A 40 -9.55 1.12 13.90
CA PHE A 40 -10.14 -0.17 13.55
C PHE A 40 -9.05 -1.06 12.98
N ALA A 41 -8.25 -1.65 13.87
CA ALA A 41 -7.04 -2.43 13.56
C ALA A 41 -7.21 -3.59 12.57
N GLU A 42 -8.41 -3.84 12.08
CA GLU A 42 -8.73 -4.95 11.19
C GLU A 42 -8.71 -4.58 9.70
N GLN A 43 -8.66 -3.29 9.33
CA GLN A 43 -8.92 -2.87 7.94
C GLN A 43 -7.81 -2.10 7.23
N SER A 44 -6.83 -1.53 7.91
CA SER A 44 -5.73 -0.83 7.25
C SER A 44 -4.37 -1.34 7.70
N ARG A 45 -4.00 -2.50 7.18
CA ARG A 45 -2.69 -3.06 7.40
C ARG A 45 -1.74 -2.55 6.32
N CYS A 46 -0.60 -2.04 6.75
CA CYS A 46 0.54 -1.71 5.91
C CYS A 46 1.77 -2.49 6.37
N GLY A 47 2.78 -2.52 5.53
CA GLY A 47 4.11 -2.97 5.86
C GLY A 47 5.03 -1.81 6.21
N GLY A 48 6.23 -2.17 6.65
CA GLY A 48 7.36 -1.27 6.85
C GLY A 48 8.62 -2.08 6.97
N THR A 49 9.76 -1.38 7.04
CA THR A 49 11.07 -2.02 7.08
C THR A 49 11.93 -1.44 8.17
N ILE A 50 12.54 -2.28 9.00
CA ILE A 50 13.53 -1.87 9.99
C ILE A 50 14.79 -1.41 9.27
N ILE A 51 15.15 -0.13 9.39
CA ILE A 51 16.33 0.45 8.75
C ILE A 51 17.45 0.79 9.75
N ASN A 52 17.11 0.87 11.04
CA ASN A 52 18.07 0.84 12.16
C ASN A 52 17.36 0.42 13.46
N SER A 53 18.04 0.50 14.61
CA SER A 53 17.52 0.02 15.89
C SER A 53 16.20 0.67 16.35
N ARG A 54 15.83 1.84 15.82
CA ARG A 54 14.66 2.63 16.26
C ARG A 54 13.80 3.15 15.12
N TRP A 55 14.26 3.05 13.89
CA TRP A 55 13.58 3.64 12.75
C TRP A 55 13.07 2.60 11.77
N ILE A 56 11.87 2.84 11.30
CA ILE A 56 11.15 2.06 10.30
C ILE A 56 10.87 2.96 9.12
N LEU A 57 11.12 2.46 7.92
CA LEU A 57 10.76 3.08 6.64
C LEU A 57 9.43 2.47 6.16
N THR A 58 8.48 3.31 5.76
CA THR A 58 7.15 2.90 5.26
C THR A 58 6.64 3.91 4.23
N ALA A 59 5.45 3.70 3.68
CA ALA A 59 4.78 4.65 2.80
C ALA A 59 4.05 5.75 3.60
N ALA A 60 4.00 6.96 3.06
CA ALA A 60 3.32 8.08 3.70
C ALA A 60 1.80 7.89 3.75
N HIS A 61 1.21 7.34 2.68
CA HIS A 61 -0.23 7.08 2.62
C HIS A 61 -0.72 6.10 3.70
N CYS A 62 0.16 5.27 4.27
CA CYS A 62 -0.16 4.40 5.40
C CYS A 62 -0.47 5.16 6.70
N LEU A 63 -0.04 6.41 6.80
CA LEU A 63 -0.13 7.22 8.02
C LEU A 63 -1.05 8.45 7.85
N ILE A 64 -1.62 8.61 6.67
CA ILE A 64 -2.52 9.72 6.35
C ILE A 64 -3.88 9.16 5.96
N GLN A 65 -4.92 9.64 6.63
CA GLN A 65 -6.31 9.27 6.36
C GLN A 65 -7.03 10.43 5.68
N SER A 66 -7.87 10.10 4.69
CA SER A 66 -8.80 11.06 4.08
C SER A 66 -10.15 10.97 4.80
N LYS A 67 -10.70 12.13 5.17
CA LYS A 67 -12.07 12.24 5.66
C LYS A 67 -12.87 13.06 4.67
N SER A 68 -13.84 12.47 4.01
CA SER A 68 -14.80 13.23 3.21
C SER A 68 -15.88 13.80 4.15
N THR A 69 -15.94 15.11 4.28
CA THR A 69 -17.06 15.80 4.91
C THR A 69 -18.01 16.26 3.81
N GLN A 70 -19.21 15.68 3.75
CA GLN A 70 -20.30 16.27 2.95
C GLN A 70 -20.92 17.40 3.78
N GLU A 71 -20.63 18.64 3.45
CA GLU A 71 -21.45 19.74 3.89
C GLU A 71 -22.68 19.81 2.97
N THR A 72 -23.82 19.46 3.52
CA THR A 72 -25.11 19.65 2.84
C THR A 72 -25.50 21.12 2.89
N SER A 73 -25.01 21.90 1.94
CA SER A 73 -25.59 23.18 1.58
C SER A 73 -26.68 22.94 0.52
N ASP A 74 -27.85 23.50 0.72
CA ASP A 74 -29.09 23.27 -0.07
C ASP A 74 -28.96 23.58 -1.58
N SER A 75 -27.84 24.00 -2.10
CA SER A 75 -27.70 24.44 -3.50
C SER A 75 -26.47 23.91 -4.25
N ASN A 76 -25.45 23.34 -3.59
CA ASN A 76 -24.34 22.67 -4.25
C ASN A 76 -23.56 21.82 -3.21
N PRO A 77 -23.58 20.50 -3.26
CA PRO A 77 -22.76 19.69 -2.37
C PRO A 77 -21.29 19.78 -2.80
N GLU A 78 -20.53 20.64 -2.17
CA GLU A 78 -19.07 20.61 -2.28
C GLU A 78 -18.54 19.54 -1.32
N SER A 79 -17.94 18.51 -1.85
CA SER A 79 -17.24 17.50 -1.05
C SER A 79 -15.79 17.94 -0.85
N PHE A 80 -15.42 18.29 0.39
CA PHE A 80 -14.04 18.59 0.74
C PHE A 80 -13.38 17.32 1.28
N THR A 81 -12.22 16.94 0.73
CA THR A 81 -11.39 15.89 1.28
C THR A 81 -10.41 16.47 2.27
N ASN A 82 -10.65 16.26 3.56
CA ASN A 82 -9.71 16.62 4.62
C ASN A 82 -8.74 15.48 4.88
N TYR A 83 -7.45 15.78 4.90
CA TYR A 83 -6.40 14.82 5.25
C TYR A 83 -5.96 15.00 6.70
N GLU A 84 -5.86 13.90 7.43
CA GLU A 84 -5.34 13.89 8.80
C GLU A 84 -4.22 12.85 8.93
N ILE A 85 -3.16 13.18 9.68
CA ILE A 85 -2.16 12.19 10.07
C ILE A 85 -2.70 11.43 11.27
N VAL A 86 -2.61 10.11 11.22
CA VAL A 86 -3.04 9.22 12.29
C VAL A 86 -2.32 9.56 13.59
N ALA A 87 -3.04 9.67 14.69
CA ALA A 87 -2.45 9.98 15.99
C ALA A 87 -1.47 8.86 16.40
N LEU A 88 -0.32 9.22 17.00
CA LEU A 88 0.73 8.26 17.36
C LEU A 88 0.24 7.07 18.18
N LYS A 89 -0.75 7.28 19.06
CA LYS A 89 -1.35 6.24 19.90
C LYS A 89 -2.22 5.22 19.11
N GLU A 90 -2.59 5.59 17.90
CA GLU A 90 -3.40 4.77 16.99
C GLU A 90 -2.53 4.04 15.97
N VAL A 91 -1.23 4.36 15.91
CA VAL A 91 -0.27 3.63 15.09
C VAL A 91 0.29 2.47 15.89
N THR A 92 0.03 1.26 15.44
CA THR A 92 0.56 0.02 16.02
C THR A 92 1.62 -0.57 15.11
N VAL A 93 2.83 -0.73 15.63
CA VAL A 93 3.93 -1.43 14.94
C VAL A 93 4.10 -2.81 15.56
N ARG A 94 4.14 -3.85 14.70
CA ARG A 94 4.49 -5.21 15.12
C ARG A 94 5.79 -5.63 14.46
N ALA A 95 6.76 -6.06 15.24
CA ALA A 95 8.09 -6.46 14.77
C ALA A 95 8.59 -7.72 15.49
N GLY A 96 9.52 -8.45 14.83
CA GLY A 96 10.08 -9.68 15.38
C GLY A 96 9.13 -10.86 15.34
N ILE A 97 8.19 -10.86 14.41
CA ILE A 97 7.18 -11.91 14.25
C ILE A 97 6.98 -12.19 12.76
N LEU A 98 6.80 -13.46 12.41
CA LEU A 98 6.54 -13.90 11.04
C LEU A 98 5.06 -14.24 10.81
N ASP A 99 4.33 -14.56 11.86
CA ASP A 99 2.89 -14.85 11.82
C ASP A 99 2.15 -13.85 12.72
N LEU A 100 1.43 -12.92 12.12
CA LEU A 100 0.73 -11.84 12.84
C LEU A 100 -0.34 -12.37 13.81
N PHE A 101 -0.89 -13.55 13.57
CA PHE A 101 -1.85 -14.16 14.50
C PHE A 101 -1.21 -14.55 15.83
N GLN A 102 0.10 -14.84 15.84
CA GLN A 102 0.87 -15.17 17.04
C GLN A 102 1.41 -13.94 17.76
N SER A 103 1.00 -12.72 17.37
CA SER A 103 1.48 -11.48 17.98
C SER A 103 1.12 -11.41 19.46
N GLN A 104 2.11 -11.10 20.30
CA GLN A 104 1.99 -10.87 21.73
C GLN A 104 2.45 -9.45 22.06
N VAL A 105 2.30 -9.04 23.32
CA VAL A 105 2.63 -7.66 23.77
C VAL A 105 4.10 -7.29 23.50
N GLU A 106 5.02 -8.24 23.62
CA GLU A 106 6.45 -8.03 23.32
C GLU A 106 6.75 -7.72 21.87
N HIS A 107 5.86 -8.11 20.95
CA HIS A 107 5.99 -7.80 19.52
C HIS A 107 5.42 -6.43 19.14
N ILE A 108 4.71 -5.77 20.08
CA ILE A 108 4.08 -4.46 19.86
C ILE A 108 5.04 -3.35 20.29
N TYR A 109 5.23 -2.36 19.43
CA TYR A 109 6.14 -1.23 19.63
C TYR A 109 5.39 0.09 19.60
N ASP A 110 5.46 0.82 20.72
CA ASP A 110 4.92 2.18 20.82
C ASP A 110 5.69 3.13 19.91
N VAL A 111 4.95 3.92 19.15
CA VAL A 111 5.49 4.95 18.28
C VAL A 111 5.80 6.22 19.09
N SER A 112 6.95 6.82 18.83
CA SER A 112 7.37 8.10 19.42
C SER A 112 7.31 9.25 18.43
N HIS A 113 7.63 9.01 17.15
CA HIS A 113 7.61 10.03 16.10
C HIS A 113 7.14 9.42 14.79
N VAL A 114 6.48 10.27 14.00
CA VAL A 114 6.11 10.04 12.60
C VAL A 114 6.62 11.21 11.79
N VAL A 115 7.41 10.92 10.76
CA VAL A 115 7.98 11.93 9.86
C VAL A 115 7.50 11.62 8.44
N ILE A 116 6.57 12.42 7.94
CA ILE A 116 6.11 12.33 6.56
C ILE A 116 7.05 13.16 5.68
N HIS A 117 7.34 12.70 4.47
CA HIS A 117 8.12 13.49 3.52
C HIS A 117 7.44 14.84 3.23
N PRO A 118 8.14 15.96 3.26
CA PRO A 118 7.51 17.29 3.11
C PRO A 118 6.77 17.47 1.80
N ASP A 119 7.26 16.87 0.72
CA ASP A 119 6.69 16.98 -0.61
C ASP A 119 5.75 15.81 -0.97
N TYR A 120 5.30 15.04 0.03
CA TYR A 120 4.29 14.01 -0.20
C TYR A 120 2.98 14.65 -0.70
N MET A 121 2.41 14.04 -1.76
CA MET A 121 1.08 14.37 -2.29
C MET A 121 0.26 13.08 -2.44
N PRO A 122 -0.99 13.03 -1.92
CA PRO A 122 -1.72 11.76 -1.80
C PRO A 122 -2.17 11.17 -3.13
N LEU A 123 -2.78 11.96 -3.99
CA LEU A 123 -3.28 11.53 -5.29
C LEU A 123 -2.98 12.58 -6.34
N GLN A 124 -3.25 12.22 -7.62
CA GLN A 124 -3.14 13.19 -8.69
C GLN A 124 -3.94 14.44 -8.35
N SER A 125 -3.31 15.58 -8.47
CA SER A 125 -3.94 16.88 -8.40
C SER A 125 -3.61 17.70 -9.65
N THR A 126 -4.61 18.42 -10.12
CA THR A 126 -4.49 19.35 -11.24
C THR A 126 -4.99 20.73 -10.80
N LYS A 127 -4.53 21.78 -11.46
CA LYS A 127 -5.07 23.12 -11.31
C LYS A 127 -5.50 23.66 -12.67
N GLN A 128 -6.59 24.42 -12.70
CA GLN A 128 -7.01 25.12 -13.88
C GLN A 128 -6.15 26.39 -14.08
N THR A 129 -5.65 26.56 -15.30
CA THR A 129 -4.91 27.75 -15.74
C THR A 129 -5.62 28.37 -16.94
N GLU A 130 -5.19 29.58 -17.36
CA GLU A 130 -5.68 30.20 -18.59
C GLU A 130 -5.36 29.37 -19.85
N GLN A 131 -4.34 28.53 -19.79
CA GLN A 131 -3.91 27.61 -20.86
C GLN A 131 -4.57 26.25 -20.80
N GLY A 132 -5.35 25.96 -19.78
CA GLY A 132 -6.03 24.68 -19.55
C GLY A 132 -5.62 24.05 -18.21
N GLU A 133 -5.83 22.75 -18.11
CA GLU A 133 -5.49 21.99 -16.92
C GLU A 133 -3.98 21.70 -16.86
N GLU A 134 -3.34 21.99 -15.73
CA GLU A 134 -1.92 21.76 -15.48
C GLU A 134 -1.76 20.73 -14.35
N LEU A 135 -0.91 19.72 -14.56
CA LEU A 135 -0.60 18.71 -13.56
C LEU A 135 0.22 19.33 -12.42
N VAL A 136 -0.23 19.12 -11.19
CA VAL A 136 0.51 19.47 -9.96
C VAL A 136 1.26 18.27 -9.41
N SER A 137 0.62 17.10 -9.36
CA SER A 137 1.24 15.86 -8.89
C SER A 137 0.59 14.63 -9.52
N THR A 138 1.35 13.54 -9.61
CA THR A 138 0.85 12.21 -9.94
C THR A 138 0.37 11.48 -8.68
N ALA A 139 -0.27 10.32 -8.84
CA ALA A 139 -0.74 9.52 -7.71
C ALA A 139 0.40 9.15 -6.76
N TYR A 140 0.21 9.41 -5.46
CA TYR A 140 1.17 9.14 -4.38
C TYR A 140 2.59 9.60 -4.70
N GLN A 141 2.74 10.90 -4.91
CA GLN A 141 4.07 11.47 -5.15
C GLN A 141 4.86 11.57 -3.83
N ASN A 142 6.15 11.23 -3.86
CA ASN A 142 7.04 11.20 -2.69
C ASN A 142 6.45 10.40 -1.51
N ASP A 143 5.92 9.21 -1.82
CA ASP A 143 5.16 8.38 -0.90
C ASP A 143 6.09 7.60 0.03
N LEU A 144 6.65 8.30 1.01
CA LEU A 144 7.47 7.70 2.06
C LEU A 144 7.32 8.43 3.38
N ALA A 145 7.52 7.68 4.46
CA ALA A 145 7.53 8.17 5.83
C ALA A 145 8.47 7.36 6.70
N LEU A 146 8.89 7.96 7.81
CA LEU A 146 9.67 7.33 8.85
C LEU A 146 8.85 7.23 10.14
N ILE A 147 8.90 6.07 10.78
CA ILE A 147 8.33 5.84 12.09
C ILE A 147 9.46 5.56 13.07
N ARG A 148 9.53 6.32 14.19
CA ARG A 148 10.44 6.04 15.29
C ARG A 148 9.70 5.40 16.45
N VAL A 149 10.24 4.29 16.96
CA VAL A 149 9.69 3.57 18.11
C VAL A 149 10.41 3.91 19.42
N LYS A 150 9.75 3.68 20.57
CA LYS A 150 10.26 4.03 21.90
C LYS A 150 11.33 3.08 22.46
N ARG A 151 11.41 1.85 21.96
CA ARG A 151 12.40 0.84 22.36
C ARG A 151 13.08 0.22 21.14
N ASP A 152 14.21 -0.42 21.33
CA ASP A 152 14.97 -1.01 20.23
C ASP A 152 14.21 -2.16 19.57
N LEU A 153 14.25 -2.17 18.23
CA LEU A 153 13.66 -3.19 17.37
C LEU A 153 14.48 -4.50 17.43
N PRO A 154 13.84 -5.65 17.27
CA PRO A 154 14.46 -6.94 17.60
C PRO A 154 15.29 -7.54 16.47
N ALA A 155 15.26 -6.97 15.26
CA ALA A 155 15.85 -7.57 14.08
C ALA A 155 17.06 -6.79 13.55
N THR A 156 17.88 -7.47 12.75
CA THR A 156 18.92 -6.82 11.96
C THR A 156 18.26 -5.98 10.88
N PRO A 157 18.61 -4.69 10.75
CA PRO A 157 18.07 -3.82 9.72
C PRO A 157 18.41 -4.33 8.31
N VAL A 158 17.49 -4.10 7.35
CA VAL A 158 17.83 -4.24 5.94
C VAL A 158 18.81 -3.14 5.52
N THR A 159 19.71 -3.46 4.60
CA THR A 159 20.60 -2.45 4.02
C THR A 159 19.83 -1.65 2.96
N LEU A 160 19.75 -0.31 3.10
CA LEU A 160 19.25 0.53 2.04
C LEU A 160 20.26 0.58 0.89
N ILE A 161 19.78 0.63 -0.34
CA ILE A 161 20.66 0.79 -1.51
C ILE A 161 21.45 2.10 -1.39
N ASN A 162 22.71 2.05 -1.77
CA ASN A 162 23.57 3.24 -1.83
C ASN A 162 23.85 3.62 -3.29
N THR A 163 24.43 4.80 -3.49
CA THR A 163 24.71 5.32 -4.83
C THR A 163 25.64 4.45 -5.68
N THR A 164 26.53 3.68 -5.06
CA THR A 164 27.45 2.76 -5.75
C THR A 164 26.70 1.52 -6.24
N SER A 165 26.00 0.83 -5.35
CA SER A 165 25.20 -0.37 -5.68
C SER A 165 24.05 -0.02 -6.63
N TYR A 166 23.57 1.23 -6.62
CA TYR A 166 22.53 1.69 -7.53
C TYR A 166 22.96 1.70 -8.99
N GLN A 167 24.24 1.88 -9.31
CA GLN A 167 24.73 1.77 -10.68
C GLN A 167 24.65 0.33 -11.20
N ASP A 168 24.97 -0.64 -10.36
CA ASP A 168 24.84 -2.07 -10.70
C ASP A 168 23.37 -2.45 -10.86
N PHE A 169 22.50 -1.93 -9.98
CA PHE A 169 21.05 -2.07 -10.08
C PHE A 169 20.53 -1.53 -11.42
N LEU A 170 20.89 -0.29 -11.80
CA LEU A 170 20.48 0.30 -13.09
C LEU A 170 20.98 -0.48 -14.29
N THR A 171 22.19 -1.04 -14.22
CA THR A 171 22.75 -1.89 -15.27
C THR A 171 21.90 -3.15 -15.46
N GLN A 172 21.44 -3.74 -14.37
CA GLN A 172 20.56 -4.90 -14.41
C GLN A 172 19.15 -4.54 -14.93
N VAL A 173 18.58 -3.40 -14.48
CA VAL A 173 17.30 -2.90 -14.98
C VAL A 173 17.36 -2.63 -16.48
N ALA A 174 18.48 -2.09 -16.99
CA ALA A 174 18.66 -1.84 -18.41
C ALA A 174 18.70 -3.13 -19.27
N SER A 175 18.89 -4.30 -18.65
CA SER A 175 18.79 -5.60 -19.33
C SER A 175 17.35 -6.15 -19.43
N TRP A 176 16.36 -5.32 -19.17
CA TRP A 176 14.95 -5.67 -19.21
C TRP A 176 14.54 -6.27 -20.55
N ASP A 177 13.77 -7.34 -20.49
CA ASP A 177 13.13 -7.98 -21.64
C ASP A 177 11.74 -8.47 -21.19
N ASP A 178 10.69 -7.87 -21.74
CA ASP A 178 9.30 -8.19 -21.37
C ASP A 178 8.93 -9.66 -21.66
N ALA A 179 9.57 -10.30 -22.63
CA ALA A 179 9.33 -11.70 -22.95
C ALA A 179 9.97 -12.66 -21.95
N ILE A 180 11.02 -12.22 -21.24
CA ILE A 180 11.76 -13.04 -20.26
C ILE A 180 11.38 -12.70 -18.84
N ARG A 181 11.27 -11.41 -18.51
CA ARG A 181 10.99 -10.87 -17.17
C ARG A 181 11.87 -11.51 -16.11
N ASN A 182 13.15 -11.16 -16.09
CA ASN A 182 14.07 -11.65 -15.06
C ASN A 182 13.62 -11.17 -13.69
N GLU A 183 13.23 -12.11 -12.84
CA GLU A 183 12.86 -11.85 -11.45
C GLU A 183 14.14 -11.60 -10.64
N ASN A 184 14.44 -10.35 -10.38
CA ASN A 184 15.67 -9.86 -9.76
C ASN A 184 15.43 -9.10 -8.47
N ALA A 185 14.19 -9.06 -8.00
CA ALA A 185 13.81 -8.45 -6.75
C ALA A 185 12.73 -9.26 -6.02
N LEU A 186 12.56 -8.98 -4.74
CA LEU A 186 11.56 -9.57 -3.86
C LEU A 186 10.61 -8.48 -3.37
N VAL A 187 9.33 -8.80 -3.30
CA VAL A 187 8.33 -8.06 -2.51
C VAL A 187 7.92 -8.89 -1.30
N LEU A 188 7.71 -8.23 -0.17
CA LEU A 188 7.40 -8.90 1.10
C LEU A 188 6.26 -8.18 1.82
N GLY A 189 5.35 -8.95 2.44
CA GLY A 189 4.27 -8.37 3.23
C GLY A 189 3.27 -9.37 3.78
N TRP A 190 2.24 -8.83 4.45
CA TRP A 190 1.11 -9.56 5.02
C TRP A 190 -0.22 -9.16 4.39
N GLY A 191 -0.20 -8.56 3.21
CA GLY A 191 -1.38 -8.08 2.50
C GLY A 191 -2.29 -9.20 2.01
N SER A 192 -3.19 -8.90 1.08
CA SER A 192 -4.11 -9.88 0.53
C SER A 192 -3.40 -10.82 -0.45
N ASP A 193 -3.68 -12.11 -0.32
CA ASP A 193 -3.30 -13.13 -1.30
C ASP A 193 -4.38 -13.37 -2.35
N ILE A 194 -5.55 -12.80 -2.10
CA ILE A 194 -6.68 -12.85 -3.03
C ILE A 194 -6.50 -11.67 -3.99
N PRO A 195 -6.31 -11.94 -5.29
CA PRO A 195 -6.09 -10.87 -6.26
C PRO A 195 -7.29 -9.93 -6.40
N ASN A 196 -8.50 -10.40 -6.09
CA ASN A 196 -9.71 -9.58 -6.12
C ASN A 196 -9.85 -8.79 -4.82
N SER A 197 -10.07 -7.47 -4.93
CA SER A 197 -10.46 -6.66 -3.76
C SER A 197 -11.69 -7.28 -3.10
N PRO A 198 -11.66 -7.59 -1.80
CA PRO A 198 -12.85 -8.05 -1.11
C PRO A 198 -13.94 -6.99 -1.23
N SER A 199 -15.15 -7.40 -1.58
CA SER A 199 -16.28 -6.48 -1.55
C SER A 199 -16.52 -6.06 -0.10
N VAL A 200 -16.85 -4.77 0.10
CA VAL A 200 -17.15 -4.21 1.44
C VAL A 200 -18.27 -5.00 2.16
N ASP A 201 -19.14 -5.64 1.37
CA ASP A 201 -20.31 -6.37 1.87
C ASP A 201 -20.01 -7.77 2.41
N THR A 202 -18.85 -8.34 2.07
CA THR A 202 -18.44 -9.68 2.53
C THR A 202 -16.95 -9.72 2.85
N PRO A 203 -16.54 -9.16 4.01
CA PRO A 203 -15.15 -9.28 4.42
C PRO A 203 -14.78 -10.76 4.57
N PRO A 204 -13.60 -11.19 4.11
CA PRO A 204 -13.15 -12.55 4.29
C PRO A 204 -13.07 -12.88 5.79
N PRO A 205 -13.28 -14.14 6.18
CA PRO A 205 -13.11 -14.54 7.57
C PRO A 205 -11.67 -14.27 8.02
N ILE A 206 -11.48 -13.79 9.24
CA ILE A 206 -10.15 -13.58 9.83
C ILE A 206 -9.43 -14.93 9.86
N PRO A 207 -8.27 -15.07 9.18
CA PRO A 207 -7.55 -16.32 9.16
C PRO A 207 -6.89 -16.62 10.51
N GLU A 208 -6.73 -17.88 10.84
CA GLU A 208 -6.02 -18.33 12.06
C GLU A 208 -4.50 -18.19 11.96
N VAL A 209 -3.96 -18.02 10.76
CA VAL A 209 -2.54 -17.88 10.46
C VAL A 209 -2.37 -16.76 9.43
N ILE A 210 -1.51 -15.80 9.71
CA ILE A 210 -1.19 -14.70 8.80
C ILE A 210 0.34 -14.64 8.65
N PRO A 211 0.95 -15.59 7.90
CA PRO A 211 2.39 -15.63 7.75
C PRO A 211 2.88 -14.51 6.85
N LEU A 212 4.11 -14.03 7.13
CA LEU A 212 4.83 -13.17 6.20
C LEU A 212 5.11 -13.94 4.91
N LYS A 213 4.77 -13.33 3.77
CA LYS A 213 5.03 -13.90 2.45
C LYS A 213 6.00 -13.04 1.65
N GLN A 214 6.57 -13.69 0.64
CA GLN A 214 7.40 -13.05 -0.37
C GLN A 214 7.09 -13.58 -1.76
N ALA A 215 7.37 -12.77 -2.78
CA ALA A 215 7.38 -13.21 -4.17
C ALA A 215 8.54 -12.56 -4.92
N ASP A 216 9.16 -13.36 -5.81
CA ASP A 216 10.12 -12.84 -6.78
C ASP A 216 9.36 -12.00 -7.82
N ILE A 217 9.96 -10.87 -8.24
CA ILE A 217 9.33 -9.91 -9.15
C ILE A 217 10.39 -9.31 -10.09
N ALA A 218 9.99 -8.98 -11.31
CA ALA A 218 10.86 -8.34 -12.28
C ALA A 218 10.74 -6.82 -12.21
N ILE A 219 11.87 -6.11 -12.12
CA ILE A 219 11.90 -4.64 -12.15
C ILE A 219 11.85 -4.18 -13.61
N VAL A 220 10.97 -3.24 -13.88
CA VAL A 220 10.70 -2.65 -15.20
C VAL A 220 11.39 -1.29 -15.29
N PRO A 221 12.08 -0.95 -16.41
CA PRO A 221 12.58 0.41 -16.61
C PRO A 221 11.47 1.44 -16.52
N ILE A 222 11.77 2.59 -15.92
CA ILE A 222 10.76 3.63 -15.67
C ILE A 222 10.13 4.16 -16.98
N ALA A 223 10.89 4.16 -18.09
CA ALA A 223 10.37 4.56 -19.38
C ALA A 223 9.31 3.58 -19.91
N ASP A 224 9.57 2.27 -19.82
CA ASP A 224 8.60 1.24 -20.20
C ASP A 224 7.37 1.26 -19.28
N CYS A 225 7.60 1.48 -17.97
CA CYS A 225 6.52 1.64 -17.01
C CYS A 225 5.61 2.84 -17.34
N PHE A 226 6.22 3.99 -17.68
CA PHE A 226 5.48 5.17 -18.11
C PHE A 226 4.65 4.86 -19.36
N ASP A 227 5.24 4.24 -20.35
CA ASP A 227 4.54 3.87 -21.58
C ASP A 227 3.38 2.91 -21.30
N MET A 228 3.54 1.93 -20.41
CA MET A 228 2.49 0.97 -20.06
C MET A 228 1.32 1.61 -19.30
N LEU A 229 1.59 2.59 -18.43
CA LEU A 229 0.57 3.18 -17.56
C LEU A 229 -0.10 4.42 -18.14
N GLU A 230 0.62 5.20 -18.98
CA GLU A 230 0.19 6.55 -19.36
C GLU A 230 -0.23 6.71 -20.83
N GLN A 231 -0.15 5.64 -21.67
CA GLN A 231 -0.42 5.71 -23.12
C GLN A 231 -1.76 6.34 -23.52
N ALA A 232 -2.79 6.22 -22.68
CA ALA A 232 -4.12 6.71 -22.99
C ALA A 232 -4.44 8.05 -22.31
N ASN A 233 -3.54 8.57 -21.49
CA ASN A 233 -3.79 9.72 -20.64
C ASN A 233 -3.35 11.03 -21.30
N THR A 234 -4.19 12.05 -21.25
CA THR A 234 -3.84 13.41 -21.70
C THR A 234 -2.80 14.06 -20.76
N LEU A 235 -2.92 13.78 -19.47
CA LEU A 235 -1.95 14.13 -18.43
C LEU A 235 -1.56 12.85 -17.68
N PRO A 236 -0.29 12.72 -17.24
CA PRO A 236 0.14 11.56 -16.47
C PRO A 236 -0.69 11.40 -15.18
N LEU A 237 -1.12 10.17 -14.88
CA LEU A 237 -1.85 9.85 -13.64
C LEU A 237 -0.96 9.27 -12.56
N TYR A 238 -0.06 8.36 -12.93
CA TYR A 238 0.69 7.52 -12.01
C TYR A 238 2.18 7.85 -11.98
N ILE A 239 2.79 8.01 -13.14
CA ILE A 239 4.22 8.27 -13.35
C ILE A 239 4.37 9.62 -14.03
N ALA A 240 5.12 10.54 -13.44
CA ALA A 240 5.21 11.93 -13.94
C ALA A 240 5.84 12.05 -15.33
N SER A 241 6.80 11.19 -15.64
CA SER A 241 7.49 11.17 -16.93
C SER A 241 8.24 9.86 -17.14
N SER A 242 8.67 9.60 -18.37
CA SER A 242 9.54 8.45 -18.71
C SER A 242 10.94 8.51 -18.05
N ALA A 243 11.27 9.59 -17.36
CA ALA A 243 12.52 9.78 -16.61
C ALA A 243 12.27 10.08 -15.12
N ASP A 244 11.14 9.65 -14.58
CA ASP A 244 10.78 9.86 -13.18
C ASP A 244 11.71 9.07 -12.26
N VAL A 245 12.62 9.77 -11.58
CA VAL A 245 13.59 9.17 -10.66
C VAL A 245 12.99 8.85 -9.28
N THR A 246 11.77 9.30 -9.01
CA THR A 246 11.13 9.13 -7.70
C THR A 246 10.42 7.78 -7.56
N LYS A 247 10.21 7.09 -8.67
CA LYS A 247 9.47 5.83 -8.71
C LYS A 247 10.26 4.69 -9.35
N LEU A 248 9.94 3.47 -8.95
CA LEU A 248 10.32 2.21 -9.56
C LEU A 248 9.05 1.45 -9.92
N CYS A 249 9.17 0.51 -10.86
CA CYS A 249 8.06 -0.32 -11.30
C CYS A 249 8.42 -1.78 -11.35
N THR A 250 7.43 -2.66 -11.17
CA THR A 250 7.62 -4.10 -11.32
C THR A 250 6.47 -4.76 -12.07
N LEU A 251 6.76 -5.89 -12.71
CA LEU A 251 5.79 -6.81 -13.28
C LEU A 251 6.10 -8.25 -12.87
N PRO A 252 5.08 -9.09 -12.64
CA PRO A 252 5.28 -10.51 -12.40
C PRO A 252 5.66 -11.24 -13.68
N LYS A 253 6.47 -12.28 -13.55
CA LYS A 253 6.79 -13.21 -14.62
C LYS A 253 5.77 -14.33 -14.74
N GLN A 254 5.38 -14.88 -13.59
CA GLN A 254 4.48 -16.03 -13.55
C GLN A 254 3.04 -15.58 -13.79
N LEU A 255 2.35 -16.33 -14.64
CA LEU A 255 0.94 -16.17 -14.92
C LEU A 255 0.16 -17.16 -14.06
N ILE A 256 -0.83 -16.65 -13.34
CA ILE A 256 -1.75 -17.44 -12.54
C ILE A 256 -3.13 -17.28 -13.13
N HIS A 257 -3.81 -18.39 -13.34
CA HIS A 257 -5.18 -18.41 -13.90
C HIS A 257 -6.15 -18.85 -12.80
N ILE A 258 -7.11 -17.98 -12.47
CA ILE A 258 -8.25 -18.34 -11.61
C ILE A 258 -9.53 -17.99 -12.35
N GLY A 259 -10.29 -19.02 -12.73
CA GLY A 259 -11.44 -18.83 -13.60
C GLY A 259 -11.03 -18.33 -15.00
N ASN A 260 -11.57 -17.18 -15.40
CA ASN A 260 -11.27 -16.55 -16.68
C ASN A 260 -10.22 -15.42 -16.58
N GLU A 261 -9.70 -15.17 -15.38
CA GLU A 261 -8.77 -14.07 -15.13
C GLU A 261 -7.34 -14.55 -15.06
N THR A 262 -6.41 -13.71 -15.53
CA THR A 262 -4.97 -13.95 -15.49
C THR A 262 -4.30 -12.82 -14.72
N TYR A 263 -3.56 -13.18 -13.68
CA TYR A 263 -2.74 -12.27 -12.88
C TYR A 263 -1.41 -12.94 -12.55
N GLY A 264 -0.54 -12.22 -11.91
CA GLY A 264 0.75 -12.73 -11.46
C GLY A 264 0.85 -12.81 -9.95
N HIS A 265 2.01 -13.22 -9.46
CA HIS A 265 2.35 -13.05 -8.06
C HIS A 265 2.84 -11.60 -7.82
N GLY A 266 2.66 -11.09 -6.62
CA GLY A 266 3.11 -9.74 -6.28
C GLY A 266 2.31 -9.06 -5.19
N ALA A 267 2.61 -7.78 -4.97
CA ALA A 267 1.99 -6.98 -3.93
C ALA A 267 0.49 -6.74 -4.18
N CYS A 268 -0.28 -6.69 -3.11
CA CYS A 268 -1.70 -6.40 -3.12
C CYS A 268 -2.08 -5.49 -1.93
N LEU A 269 -3.37 -5.32 -1.69
CA LEU A 269 -3.89 -4.52 -0.58
C LEU A 269 -3.34 -5.01 0.76
N GLY A 270 -2.76 -4.10 1.54
CA GLY A 270 -2.13 -4.41 2.82
C GLY A 270 -0.62 -4.61 2.76
N ASP A 271 0.00 -4.70 1.57
CA ASP A 271 1.46 -4.76 1.41
C ASP A 271 2.11 -3.37 1.32
N SER A 272 1.31 -2.32 1.15
CA SER A 272 1.74 -0.91 1.10
C SER A 272 2.74 -0.58 2.20
N GLY A 273 3.81 0.15 1.88
CA GLY A 273 4.87 0.48 2.83
C GLY A 273 5.90 -0.62 3.05
N GLY A 274 5.62 -1.85 2.63
CA GLY A 274 6.57 -2.95 2.64
C GLY A 274 7.72 -2.75 1.64
N PRO A 275 8.80 -3.57 1.74
CA PRO A 275 9.99 -3.39 0.94
C PRO A 275 9.90 -4.03 -0.45
N LEU A 276 10.55 -3.38 -1.43
CA LEU A 276 11.10 -4.01 -2.63
C LEU A 276 12.60 -4.20 -2.39
N VAL A 277 13.06 -5.44 -2.39
CA VAL A 277 14.46 -5.81 -2.12
C VAL A 277 15.09 -6.38 -3.38
N TRP A 278 16.22 -5.80 -3.77
CA TRP A 278 17.04 -6.26 -4.88
C TRP A 278 18.26 -7.01 -4.35
N THR A 279 18.67 -8.08 -5.07
CA THR A 279 19.85 -8.86 -4.76
C THR A 279 20.90 -8.62 -5.84
N ASP A 280 22.12 -8.20 -5.43
CA ASP A 280 23.23 -7.97 -6.35
C ASP A 280 23.84 -9.30 -6.86
N GLY A 281 24.80 -9.19 -7.81
CA GLY A 281 25.43 -10.35 -8.45
C GLY A 281 26.27 -11.23 -7.51
N VAL A 282 26.50 -10.82 -6.25
CA VAL A 282 27.25 -11.56 -5.23
C VAL A 282 26.40 -11.97 -4.03
N GLY A 283 25.11 -11.68 -4.08
CA GLY A 283 24.12 -12.14 -3.08
C GLY A 283 23.82 -11.15 -1.95
N ASN A 284 24.29 -9.89 -2.03
CA ASN A 284 23.88 -8.88 -1.06
C ASN A 284 22.49 -8.37 -1.37
N GLN A 285 21.68 -8.20 -0.34
CA GLN A 285 20.32 -7.69 -0.42
C GLN A 285 20.27 -6.21 -0.05
N PHE A 286 19.53 -5.44 -0.87
CA PHE A 286 19.32 -4.00 -0.68
C PHE A 286 17.87 -3.66 -0.86
N GLN A 287 17.31 -2.90 0.07
CA GLN A 287 16.01 -2.29 -0.17
C GLN A 287 16.17 -1.16 -1.19
N VAL A 288 15.50 -1.30 -2.34
CA VAL A 288 15.52 -0.34 -3.46
C VAL A 288 14.23 0.46 -3.54
N GLY A 289 13.12 -0.08 -3.03
CA GLY A 289 11.80 0.54 -3.12
C GLY A 289 10.93 0.34 -1.90
N ILE A 290 9.86 1.14 -1.84
CA ILE A 290 8.77 1.04 -0.87
C ILE A 290 7.51 0.80 -1.68
N ILE A 291 6.75 -0.26 -1.37
CA ILE A 291 5.47 -0.55 -2.06
C ILE A 291 4.53 0.63 -1.87
N SER A 292 4.11 1.25 -2.98
CA SER A 292 3.23 2.41 -2.96
C SER A 292 1.83 2.02 -3.45
N ALA A 293 1.65 1.73 -4.74
CA ALA A 293 0.35 1.34 -5.26
C ALA A 293 0.45 0.59 -6.59
N SER A 294 -0.69 0.09 -7.06
CA SER A 294 -0.84 -0.51 -8.38
C SER A 294 -2.21 -0.15 -8.97
N PRO A 295 -2.37 -0.13 -10.29
CA PRO A 295 -3.69 -0.06 -10.88
C PRO A 295 -4.49 -1.32 -10.52
N LEU A 296 -5.73 -1.15 -10.11
CA LEU A 296 -6.66 -2.26 -9.95
C LEU A 296 -7.44 -2.46 -11.26
N ILE A 297 -7.09 -3.50 -12.00
CA ILE A 297 -7.81 -3.85 -13.22
C ILE A 297 -8.94 -4.79 -12.84
N ASN A 298 -10.19 -4.37 -13.07
CA ASN A 298 -11.37 -5.13 -12.64
C ASN A 298 -11.30 -5.52 -11.15
N THR A 299 -10.80 -4.62 -10.27
CA THR A 299 -10.57 -4.88 -8.84
C THR A 299 -9.48 -5.92 -8.52
N VAL A 300 -8.61 -6.26 -9.48
CA VAL A 300 -7.57 -7.27 -9.30
C VAL A 300 -6.19 -6.63 -9.12
N CYS A 301 -5.47 -7.04 -8.08
CA CYS A 301 -4.04 -6.71 -7.88
C CYS A 301 -3.12 -7.57 -8.74
N SER A 302 -1.84 -7.23 -8.77
CA SER A 302 -0.77 -8.03 -9.40
C SER A 302 -1.05 -8.31 -10.88
N SER A 303 -1.44 -7.26 -11.60
CA SER A 303 -1.63 -7.32 -13.04
C SER A 303 -0.35 -7.79 -13.75
N VAL A 304 -0.52 -8.59 -14.81
CA VAL A 304 0.59 -9.02 -15.67
C VAL A 304 0.91 -8.03 -16.80
N THR A 305 0.07 -7.01 -16.95
CA THR A 305 0.17 -6.00 -18.02
C THR A 305 0.43 -4.59 -17.49
N TYR A 306 -0.04 -4.29 -16.30
CA TYR A 306 0.08 -2.96 -15.70
C TYR A 306 0.99 -3.02 -14.48
N PRO A 307 2.13 -2.32 -14.51
CA PRO A 307 3.10 -2.34 -13.44
C PRO A 307 2.56 -1.86 -12.09
N THR A 308 3.04 -2.49 -11.01
CA THR A 308 2.99 -1.94 -9.65
C THR A 308 4.11 -0.92 -9.51
N TRP A 309 3.87 0.23 -8.86
CA TRP A 309 4.92 1.23 -8.62
C TRP A 309 5.30 1.34 -7.15
N TYR A 310 6.54 1.78 -6.95
CA TYR A 310 7.21 1.89 -5.66
C TYR A 310 7.88 3.25 -5.55
N THR A 311 8.01 3.76 -4.34
CA THR A 311 8.88 4.90 -4.08
C THR A 311 10.34 4.47 -4.16
N ASN A 312 11.14 5.13 -5.00
CA ASN A 312 12.56 4.79 -5.23
C ASN A 312 13.43 5.29 -4.07
N VAL A 313 13.92 4.37 -3.23
CA VAL A 313 14.66 4.69 -2.00
C VAL A 313 15.91 5.54 -2.24
N VAL A 314 16.65 5.29 -3.33
CA VAL A 314 17.92 6.02 -3.60
C VAL A 314 17.70 7.52 -3.72
N THR A 315 16.57 7.95 -4.22
CA THR A 315 16.22 9.37 -4.39
C THR A 315 16.12 10.10 -3.04
N TYR A 316 15.82 9.38 -1.97
CA TYR A 316 15.51 9.95 -0.66
C TYR A 316 16.54 9.62 0.43
N LEU A 317 17.71 9.07 0.07
CA LEU A 317 18.73 8.66 1.05
C LEU A 317 19.18 9.82 1.95
N ASP A 318 19.38 11.02 1.39
CA ASP A 318 19.79 12.20 2.16
C ASP A 318 18.69 12.63 3.15
N TRP A 319 17.42 12.56 2.74
CA TRP A 319 16.29 12.83 3.63
C TRP A 319 16.16 11.77 4.73
N ILE A 320 16.29 10.50 4.40
CA ILE A 320 16.24 9.40 5.37
C ILE A 320 17.38 9.57 6.39
N SER A 321 18.61 9.76 5.95
CA SER A 321 19.80 9.86 6.81
C SER A 321 19.76 11.09 7.72
N ALA A 322 19.18 12.20 7.27
CA ALA A 322 19.01 13.40 8.09
C ALA A 322 18.25 13.14 9.41
N TYR A 323 17.34 12.15 9.41
CA TYR A 323 16.59 11.75 10.62
C TYR A 323 17.21 10.54 11.31
N THR A 324 17.68 9.56 10.56
CA THR A 324 18.06 8.25 11.10
C THR A 324 19.47 8.20 11.66
N ASP A 325 20.37 9.06 11.18
CA ASP A 325 21.75 9.17 11.64
C ASP A 325 21.89 10.13 12.83
N SER A 326 20.83 10.89 13.14
CA SER A 326 20.80 11.78 14.29
C SER A 326 20.68 11.01 15.61
N ALA A 327 21.54 11.30 16.58
CA ALA A 327 21.46 10.75 17.92
C ALA A 327 20.22 11.21 18.69
N THR A 328 19.66 12.38 18.32
CA THR A 328 18.46 12.95 18.94
C THR A 328 17.27 12.83 17.98
N PRO A 329 16.09 12.46 18.49
CA PRO A 329 14.89 12.47 17.67
C PRO A 329 14.52 13.90 17.26
N PRO A 330 13.67 14.08 16.23
CA PRO A 330 13.11 15.39 15.89
C PRO A 330 12.38 16.03 17.07
N ASP A 331 12.39 17.37 17.14
CA ASP A 331 11.66 18.10 18.19
C ASP A 331 10.14 17.89 18.09
N GLN A 332 9.64 17.78 16.87
CA GLN A 332 8.21 17.51 16.61
C GLN A 332 7.97 16.03 16.48
N GLN A 333 7.01 15.53 17.27
CA GLN A 333 6.60 14.11 17.20
C GLN A 333 5.91 13.74 15.90
N ILE A 334 5.26 14.68 15.23
CA ILE A 334 4.62 14.50 13.92
C ILE A 334 5.07 15.62 13.01
N THR A 335 5.77 15.27 11.92
CA THR A 335 6.14 16.17 10.84
C THR A 335 5.15 16.04 9.70
N LYS A 336 4.47 17.14 9.36
CA LYS A 336 3.42 17.17 8.34
C LYS A 336 3.99 17.47 6.96
N PRO A 337 3.40 16.93 5.87
CA PRO A 337 3.73 17.38 4.52
C PRO A 337 3.25 18.81 4.27
N THR A 338 3.90 19.48 3.32
CA THR A 338 3.70 20.90 3.03
C THR A 338 2.24 21.21 2.66
N PHE A 339 1.58 20.38 1.86
CA PHE A 339 0.18 20.60 1.45
C PHE A 339 -0.79 20.66 2.65
N MET A 340 -0.50 19.97 3.74
CA MET A 340 -1.33 20.01 4.96
C MET A 340 -1.04 21.22 5.84
N THR A 341 0.07 21.93 5.63
CA THR A 341 0.44 23.15 6.39
C THR A 341 -0.04 24.40 5.70
N THR A 342 -0.06 24.45 4.37
CA THR A 342 -0.51 25.60 3.58
C THR A 342 -2.03 25.77 3.60
N ALA A 343 -2.78 24.67 3.57
CA ALA A 343 -4.25 24.71 3.68
C ALA A 343 -4.77 25.31 5.01
N SER A 344 -3.94 25.33 6.05
CA SER A 344 -4.32 25.90 7.36
C SER A 344 -4.14 27.43 7.44
N GLN A 345 -3.59 28.08 6.41
CA GLN A 345 -3.33 29.54 6.39
C GLN A 345 -4.39 30.35 5.61
N GLU A 346 -5.28 29.70 4.89
CA GLU A 346 -6.41 30.37 4.26
C GLU A 346 -7.60 30.46 5.23
N THR A 347 -7.50 31.39 6.20
CA THR A 347 -8.70 31.97 6.80
C THR A 347 -9.35 32.84 5.73
N PRO A 348 -10.66 32.75 5.46
CA PRO A 348 -11.30 33.62 4.52
C PRO A 348 -11.28 35.06 5.08
N ASP A 349 -10.38 35.88 4.58
CA ASP A 349 -10.51 37.30 4.72
C ASP A 349 -11.58 37.74 3.70
N ASP A 350 -12.69 38.21 4.23
CA ASP A 350 -13.90 38.66 3.52
C ASP A 350 -13.53 39.77 2.53
N ASN A 351 -13.79 39.56 1.24
CA ASN A 351 -13.63 40.44 0.09
C ASN A 351 -12.38 40.30 -0.78
N THR A 352 -12.34 39.25 -1.59
CA THR A 352 -12.03 39.41 -3.04
C THR A 352 -12.44 38.17 -3.81
N THR A 353 -13.28 38.33 -4.78
CA THR A 353 -13.66 37.34 -5.80
C THR A 353 -12.46 37.01 -6.64
N GLU A 354 -11.81 35.85 -6.38
CA GLU A 354 -11.02 35.14 -7.39
C GLU A 354 -11.22 33.63 -7.21
N SER A 355 -11.89 33.08 -8.22
CA SER A 355 -12.17 31.69 -8.41
C SER A 355 -10.88 30.92 -8.70
N GLY A 356 -10.34 30.23 -7.72
CA GLY A 356 -9.25 29.29 -7.86
C GLY A 356 -9.55 28.05 -7.04
N GLY A 357 -10.43 27.18 -7.55
CA GLY A 357 -10.78 25.94 -6.88
C GLY A 357 -9.65 24.92 -7.04
N GLN A 358 -8.94 24.60 -5.98
CA GLN A 358 -8.18 23.35 -5.88
C GLN A 358 -9.17 22.23 -5.56
N THR A 359 -9.50 21.41 -6.56
CA THR A 359 -10.24 20.18 -6.32
C THR A 359 -9.26 19.06 -6.06
N ASN A 360 -9.02 18.76 -4.79
CA ASN A 360 -8.35 17.51 -4.40
C ASN A 360 -9.45 16.43 -4.33
N GLU A 361 -9.76 15.84 -5.47
CA GLU A 361 -10.73 14.75 -5.51
C GLU A 361 -10.04 13.40 -5.35
N CYS A 362 -10.21 12.79 -4.19
CA CYS A 362 -10.22 11.34 -4.10
C CYS A 362 -11.65 10.89 -4.46
N SER A 363 -11.99 10.95 -5.75
CA SER A 363 -13.25 10.40 -6.22
C SER A 363 -13.10 8.90 -6.35
N SER A 364 -13.96 8.15 -5.65
CA SER A 364 -14.15 6.70 -5.86
C SER A 364 -14.59 6.34 -7.28
N ASN A 365 -14.70 7.34 -8.17
CA ASN A 365 -15.17 7.24 -9.54
C ASN A 365 -14.15 7.74 -10.58
N THR A 366 -12.87 7.92 -10.26
CA THR A 366 -11.88 8.21 -11.29
C THR A 366 -11.51 6.91 -12.00
N SER A 367 -12.38 6.52 -12.92
CA SER A 367 -12.10 5.45 -13.87
C SER A 367 -11.36 6.08 -15.05
N ALA A 368 -10.08 5.81 -15.18
CA ALA A 368 -9.38 6.05 -16.43
C ALA A 368 -9.55 4.81 -17.32
N SER A 369 -10.14 4.96 -18.49
CA SER A 369 -10.28 3.84 -19.41
C SER A 369 -8.98 3.69 -20.22
N VAL A 370 -8.26 2.61 -19.98
CA VAL A 370 -7.12 2.20 -20.79
C VAL A 370 -7.52 0.98 -21.59
N GLY A 371 -7.63 1.14 -22.91
CA GLY A 371 -7.78 0.02 -23.84
C GLY A 371 -8.95 -0.94 -23.61
N GLY A 372 -10.09 -0.45 -23.14
CA GLY A 372 -11.33 -1.23 -23.01
C GLY A 372 -11.59 -1.86 -21.64
N GLY A 373 -10.78 -1.57 -20.60
CA GLY A 373 -11.02 -1.96 -19.20
C GLY A 373 -11.09 -0.73 -18.28
N GLU A 374 -11.93 -0.77 -17.24
CA GLU A 374 -11.91 0.23 -16.18
C GLU A 374 -10.72 0.01 -15.27
N VAL A 375 -9.89 1.04 -15.08
CA VAL A 375 -8.76 1.04 -14.14
C VAL A 375 -9.17 1.83 -12.91
N GLY A 376 -9.39 1.15 -11.79
CA GLY A 376 -9.63 1.78 -10.49
C GLY A 376 -8.30 1.97 -9.73
N LEU A 377 -8.11 3.15 -9.11
CA LEU A 377 -7.07 3.34 -8.11
C LEU A 377 -7.50 2.62 -6.83
N GLY A 378 -6.70 1.63 -6.40
CA GLY A 378 -6.86 1.03 -5.09
C GLY A 378 -6.43 2.02 -4.02
N CYS A 379 -7.32 2.90 -3.64
CA CYS A 379 -7.14 3.65 -2.41
C CYS A 379 -7.39 2.67 -1.25
N ALA A 380 -6.42 2.47 -0.37
CA ALA A 380 -6.69 1.97 0.97
C ALA A 380 -7.46 3.07 1.72
N GLY A 381 -8.69 3.32 1.28
CA GLY A 381 -9.59 4.32 1.86
C GLY A 381 -10.46 3.64 2.90
N SER A 382 -10.37 4.10 4.13
CA SER A 382 -11.39 3.86 5.14
C SER A 382 -12.73 4.38 4.62
N GLU A 383 -13.59 3.50 4.12
CA GLU A 383 -15.00 3.88 3.97
C GLU A 383 -15.62 4.01 5.35
N SER A 384 -16.21 5.19 5.53
CA SER A 384 -16.92 5.65 6.70
C SER A 384 -18.00 4.69 7.18
N SER A 385 -17.99 4.41 8.47
CA SER A 385 -19.14 4.19 9.37
C SER A 385 -20.52 4.14 8.72
N GLY A 386 -20.91 2.96 8.25
CA GLY A 386 -22.31 2.58 8.19
C GLY A 386 -22.79 2.27 9.60
N SER A 387 -23.78 2.98 10.09
CA SER A 387 -24.46 2.69 11.35
C SER A 387 -24.97 1.25 11.34
N VAL A 388 -24.38 0.39 12.15
CA VAL A 388 -24.83 -0.99 12.32
C VAL A 388 -26.20 -0.95 12.98
N ASN A 389 -27.23 -1.31 12.26
CA ASN A 389 -28.57 -1.40 12.78
C ASN A 389 -28.63 -2.61 13.73
N TRP A 390 -29.03 -2.43 14.97
CA TRP A 390 -29.09 -3.44 16.04
C TRP A 390 -29.83 -4.73 15.65
N VAL A 391 -30.65 -4.69 14.62
CA VAL A 391 -31.40 -5.84 14.08
C VAL A 391 -30.46 -6.88 13.43
N SER A 392 -29.30 -6.45 12.89
CA SER A 392 -28.33 -7.36 12.25
C SER A 392 -27.54 -8.21 13.25
N LEU A 393 -27.32 -7.70 14.45
CA LEU A 393 -26.61 -8.44 15.51
C LEU A 393 -27.41 -9.62 16.07
N LEU A 394 -28.75 -9.53 16.12
CA LEU A 394 -29.60 -10.64 16.54
C LEU A 394 -29.63 -11.78 15.53
N GLY A 395 -29.50 -11.49 14.22
CA GLY A 395 -29.43 -12.49 13.16
C GLY A 395 -28.17 -13.35 13.21
N LEU A 396 -27.02 -12.74 13.52
CA LEU A 396 -25.72 -13.42 13.59
C LEU A 396 -25.64 -14.35 14.81
N LEU A 397 -26.25 -13.97 15.94
CA LEU A 397 -26.29 -14.82 17.15
C LEU A 397 -27.14 -16.08 16.94
N LEU A 398 -28.24 -15.96 16.22
CA LEU A 398 -29.10 -17.11 15.88
C LEU A 398 -28.45 -18.04 14.88
N PHE A 399 -27.65 -17.52 13.93
CA PHE A 399 -26.92 -18.32 12.96
C PHE A 399 -25.76 -19.10 13.62
N TRP A 400 -25.09 -18.50 14.62
CA TRP A 400 -24.00 -19.13 15.37
C TRP A 400 -24.52 -20.27 16.27
N LEU A 401 -25.69 -20.08 16.88
CA LEU A 401 -26.34 -21.14 17.71
C LEU A 401 -26.89 -22.31 16.87
N ALA A 402 -27.30 -22.07 15.64
CA ALA A 402 -27.75 -23.11 14.72
C ALA A 402 -26.60 -24.01 14.20
N ARG A 403 -25.39 -23.41 13.99
CA ARG A 403 -24.21 -24.17 13.53
C ARG A 403 -23.62 -25.09 14.61
N ARG A 404 -23.79 -24.78 15.91
CA ARG A 404 -23.35 -25.68 17.00
C ARG A 404 -24.11 -26.94 17.17
N LYS A 405 -25.25 -27.10 16.45
CA LYS A 405 -26.04 -28.35 16.49
C LYS A 405 -25.85 -29.25 15.28
N ALA A 406 -24.97 -28.86 14.33
CA ALA A 406 -24.76 -29.63 13.07
C ALA A 406 -23.31 -30.15 12.89
N CYS A 407 -22.46 -30.08 13.93
CA CYS A 407 -21.18 -30.81 14.02
C CYS A 407 -21.13 -31.64 15.28
#